data_ddc94234e19714ed84e509047c8e3983
#
_entry.id   ddc94234e19714ed84e509047c8e3983
#
_cell.length_a   1.000
_cell.length_b   1.000
_cell.length_c   1.000
_cell.angle_alpha   90.00
_cell.angle_beta   90.00
_cell.angle_gamma   90.00
#
_symmetry.space_group_name_H-M   'P 1'
#
loop_
_entity.id
_entity.type
_entity.pdbx_description
1 polymer ?
#
loop_
_entity_poly.entity_id
_entity_poly.type
_entity_poly.pdbx_seq_one_letter_code
_entity_poly.pdbx_strand_id
1 'polypeptide(L)'
;MNATALFELLAFCAAFIAALFILDQHLYRPRPFKLLWGLGLLFYAVAALAAFSGSATHWTVAAYVTWYYFGGVLTAAYLGLGSFFLLGPRRVAQVLTAIAVLLSLYAAVRIITYTVPASVASQLRTLDTAHVTDVAHFHVLPGDLTLIAVVMNIPGAIFLFGGAAWSGWTFWRRHTPGYRVASMALLALGAVFPSVLTGLQRLGYSSGAALGEFLGALCLLAGLLISLDVFVVFRVPFTEIVLRERRRPTSPAAAAVRARVE
;
A
#
# COMPACT_ATOMS: atom_id res chain seq x y z
N MET A 1 -6.58 -24.80 -3.33
CA MET A 1 -5.98 -23.46 -3.24
C MET A 1 -4.67 -23.64 -2.48
N ASN A 2 -3.54 -23.23 -3.05
CA ASN A 2 -2.24 -23.31 -2.38
C ASN A 2 -2.09 -22.16 -1.34
N ALA A 3 -1.13 -22.27 -0.44
CA ALA A 3 -0.93 -21.27 0.63
C ALA A 3 -0.59 -19.89 0.05
N THR A 4 0.16 -19.82 -1.04
CA THR A 4 0.54 -18.59 -1.74
C THR A 4 -0.71 -17.84 -2.20
N ALA A 5 -1.61 -18.49 -2.94
CA ALA A 5 -2.85 -17.88 -3.41
C ALA A 5 -3.74 -17.40 -2.23
N LEU A 6 -3.76 -18.14 -1.11
CA LEU A 6 -4.49 -17.69 0.07
C LEU A 6 -3.92 -16.37 0.62
N PHE A 7 -2.60 -16.27 0.78
CA PHE A 7 -1.97 -15.05 1.29
C PHE A 7 -2.19 -13.86 0.34
N GLU A 8 -2.11 -14.06 -0.97
CA GLU A 8 -2.37 -13.00 -1.95
C GLU A 8 -3.82 -12.51 -1.92
N LEU A 9 -4.79 -13.43 -1.75
CA LEU A 9 -6.20 -13.06 -1.57
C LEU A 9 -6.41 -12.27 -0.27
N LEU A 10 -5.78 -12.69 0.83
CA LEU A 10 -5.83 -11.96 2.10
C LEU A 10 -5.15 -10.59 2.01
N ALA A 11 -4.05 -10.49 1.28
CA ALA A 11 -3.38 -9.21 0.99
C ALA A 11 -4.29 -8.27 0.19
N PHE A 12 -4.96 -8.80 -0.85
CA PHE A 12 -5.98 -8.05 -1.60
C PHE A 12 -7.06 -7.52 -0.66
N CYS A 13 -7.68 -8.36 0.16
CA CYS A 13 -8.74 -7.95 1.06
C CYS A 13 -8.27 -6.85 2.03
N ALA A 14 -7.11 -7.02 2.65
CA ALA A 14 -6.57 -6.05 3.61
C ALA A 14 -6.25 -4.70 2.94
N ALA A 15 -5.57 -4.71 1.79
CA ALA A 15 -5.23 -3.49 1.05
C ALA A 15 -6.47 -2.79 0.49
N PHE A 16 -7.45 -3.54 -0.01
CA PHE A 16 -8.69 -2.99 -0.53
C PHE A 16 -9.52 -2.31 0.56
N ILE A 17 -9.69 -2.97 1.72
CA ILE A 17 -10.37 -2.38 2.87
C ILE A 17 -9.66 -1.10 3.32
N ALA A 18 -8.33 -1.11 3.43
CA ALA A 18 -7.55 0.06 3.78
C ALA A 18 -7.74 1.21 2.77
N ALA A 19 -7.76 0.90 1.46
CA ALA A 19 -8.01 1.88 0.41
C ALA A 19 -9.40 2.52 0.55
N LEU A 20 -10.45 1.71 0.78
CA LEU A 20 -11.82 2.21 0.97
C LEU A 20 -11.91 3.20 2.14
N PHE A 21 -11.31 2.87 3.30
CA PHE A 21 -11.33 3.75 4.47
C PHE A 21 -10.63 5.08 4.23
N ILE A 22 -9.44 5.07 3.59
CA ILE A 22 -8.68 6.30 3.39
C ILE A 22 -9.29 7.18 2.27
N LEU A 23 -9.85 6.55 1.21
CA LEU A 23 -10.53 7.27 0.14
C LEU A 23 -11.86 7.87 0.63
N ASP A 24 -12.65 7.15 1.41
CA ASP A 24 -13.84 7.70 2.07
C ASP A 24 -13.51 8.95 2.89
N GLN A 25 -12.45 8.86 3.70
CA GLN A 25 -12.00 10.02 4.47
C GLN A 25 -11.47 11.18 3.61
N HIS A 26 -10.95 10.89 2.40
CA HIS A 26 -10.55 11.92 1.47
C HIS A 26 -11.77 12.71 0.96
N LEU A 27 -12.88 12.04 0.70
CA LEU A 27 -14.11 12.70 0.23
C LEU A 27 -14.68 13.69 1.24
N TYR A 28 -14.61 13.38 2.55
CA TYR A 28 -15.10 14.30 3.60
C TYR A 28 -14.12 15.41 3.97
N ARG A 29 -12.83 15.12 3.93
CA ARG A 29 -11.75 16.06 4.26
C ARG A 29 -10.62 15.90 3.26
N PRO A 30 -10.72 16.56 2.09
CA PRO A 30 -9.75 16.39 1.02
C PRO A 30 -8.36 16.85 1.47
N ARG A 31 -7.42 15.91 1.43
CA ARG A 31 -6.00 16.11 1.70
C ARG A 31 -5.19 15.32 0.67
N PRO A 32 -4.17 15.90 0.02
CA PRO A 32 -3.40 15.22 -1.03
C PRO A 32 -2.81 13.88 -0.58
N PHE A 33 -2.28 13.82 0.64
CA PHE A 33 -1.70 12.58 1.16
C PHE A 33 -2.71 11.43 1.27
N LYS A 34 -3.98 11.72 1.60
CA LYS A 34 -5.02 10.69 1.68
C LYS A 34 -5.36 10.12 0.31
N LEU A 35 -5.42 10.98 -0.72
CA LEU A 35 -5.63 10.54 -2.08
C LEU A 35 -4.49 9.63 -2.55
N LEU A 36 -3.24 10.04 -2.33
CA LEU A 36 -2.07 9.26 -2.75
C LEU A 36 -1.97 7.93 -2.01
N TRP A 37 -2.21 7.92 -0.69
CA TRP A 37 -2.26 6.67 0.07
C TRP A 37 -3.41 5.77 -0.36
N GLY A 38 -4.61 6.34 -0.60
CA GLY A 38 -5.76 5.59 -1.10
C GLY A 38 -5.51 4.95 -2.46
N LEU A 39 -4.92 5.71 -3.40
CA LEU A 39 -4.51 5.19 -4.71
C LEU A 39 -3.41 4.12 -4.57
N GLY A 40 -2.38 4.36 -3.75
CA GLY A 40 -1.32 3.39 -3.53
C GLY A 40 -1.82 2.07 -2.96
N LEU A 41 -2.75 2.11 -2.00
CA LEU A 41 -3.39 0.92 -1.45
C LEU A 41 -4.32 0.22 -2.46
N LEU A 42 -5.03 1.00 -3.29
CA LEU A 42 -5.84 0.44 -4.36
C LEU A 42 -4.97 -0.26 -5.41
N PHE A 43 -3.83 0.33 -5.77
CA PHE A 43 -2.85 -0.31 -6.66
C PHE A 43 -2.29 -1.59 -6.05
N TYR A 44 -1.99 -1.58 -4.75
CA TYR A 44 -1.59 -2.77 -4.03
C TYR A 44 -2.66 -3.88 -4.10
N ALA A 45 -3.92 -3.53 -3.86
CA ALA A 45 -5.02 -4.48 -3.96
C ALA A 45 -5.14 -5.07 -5.38
N VAL A 46 -5.09 -4.24 -6.43
CA VAL A 46 -5.13 -4.72 -7.82
C VAL A 46 -3.95 -5.65 -8.13
N ALA A 47 -2.76 -5.32 -7.66
CA ALA A 47 -1.58 -6.17 -7.83
C ALA A 47 -1.73 -7.52 -7.12
N ALA A 48 -2.18 -7.51 -5.86
CA ALA A 48 -2.41 -8.73 -5.08
C ALA A 48 -3.52 -9.61 -5.71
N LEU A 49 -4.56 -9.01 -6.27
CA LEU A 49 -5.61 -9.75 -7.00
C LEU A 49 -5.07 -10.38 -8.28
N ALA A 50 -4.19 -9.67 -9.01
CA ALA A 50 -3.54 -10.21 -10.20
C ALA A 50 -2.59 -11.36 -9.84
N ALA A 51 -1.81 -11.22 -8.75
CA ALA A 51 -0.97 -12.29 -8.21
C ALA A 51 -1.81 -13.51 -7.80
N PHE A 52 -2.91 -13.30 -7.05
CA PHE A 52 -3.84 -14.36 -6.70
C PHE A 52 -4.38 -15.10 -7.93
N SER A 53 -4.76 -14.39 -8.99
CA SER A 53 -5.25 -15.02 -10.21
C SER A 53 -4.17 -15.91 -10.86
N GLY A 54 -2.92 -15.45 -10.88
CA GLY A 54 -1.77 -16.21 -11.38
C GLY A 54 -1.46 -17.44 -10.54
N SER A 55 -1.43 -17.28 -9.21
CA SER A 55 -1.08 -18.37 -8.28
C SER A 55 -2.21 -19.39 -8.06
N ALA A 56 -3.47 -18.99 -8.26
CA ALA A 56 -4.62 -19.88 -8.12
C ALA A 56 -4.87 -20.74 -9.37
N THR A 57 -4.47 -20.26 -10.54
CA THR A 57 -4.70 -20.96 -11.81
C THR A 57 -3.38 -21.17 -12.58
N HIS A 58 -2.97 -20.19 -13.35
CA HIS A 58 -1.70 -20.13 -14.07
C HIS A 58 -1.40 -18.68 -14.45
N TRP A 59 -0.12 -18.33 -14.54
CA TRP A 59 0.27 -17.00 -14.95
C TRP A 59 -0.05 -16.72 -16.41
N THR A 60 -0.84 -15.70 -16.65
CA THR A 60 -1.11 -15.13 -17.96
C THR A 60 -0.31 -13.85 -18.15
N VAL A 61 -0.09 -13.44 -19.41
CA VAL A 61 0.55 -12.14 -19.71
C VAL A 61 -0.22 -10.99 -19.05
N ALA A 62 -1.56 -11.04 -19.10
CA ALA A 62 -2.40 -10.01 -18.48
C ALA A 62 -2.22 -9.96 -16.95
N ALA A 63 -2.22 -11.11 -16.27
CA ALA A 63 -2.02 -11.16 -14.81
C ALA A 63 -0.62 -10.63 -14.44
N TYR A 64 0.43 -11.05 -15.16
CA TYR A 64 1.79 -10.59 -14.94
C TYR A 64 1.94 -9.07 -15.13
N VAL A 65 1.45 -8.55 -16.25
CA VAL A 65 1.53 -7.12 -16.58
C VAL A 65 0.77 -6.27 -15.55
N THR A 66 -0.42 -6.73 -15.15
CA THR A 66 -1.21 -6.05 -14.10
C THR A 66 -0.47 -6.04 -12.77
N TRP A 67 0.02 -7.21 -12.32
CA TRP A 67 0.81 -7.33 -11.11
C TRP A 67 2.06 -6.43 -11.13
N TYR A 68 2.81 -6.46 -12.23
CA TYR A 68 4.03 -5.67 -12.38
C TYR A 68 3.75 -4.17 -12.39
N TYR A 69 2.76 -3.72 -13.17
CA TYR A 69 2.45 -2.30 -13.29
C TYR A 69 1.93 -1.72 -11.96
N PHE A 70 0.90 -2.33 -11.41
CA PHE A 70 0.29 -1.81 -10.18
C PHE A 70 1.16 -2.05 -8.95
N GLY A 71 1.75 -3.24 -8.78
CA GLY A 71 2.62 -3.58 -7.66
C GLY A 71 4.05 -3.07 -7.83
N GLY A 72 4.66 -3.45 -8.96
CA GLY A 72 6.08 -3.19 -9.23
C GLY A 72 6.41 -1.76 -9.63
N VAL A 73 5.47 -0.95 -10.12
CA VAL A 73 5.73 0.44 -10.54
C VAL A 73 5.02 1.45 -9.64
N LEU A 74 3.74 1.27 -9.33
CA LEU A 74 2.91 2.33 -8.75
C LEU A 74 2.84 2.31 -7.22
N THR A 75 2.67 1.14 -6.60
CA THR A 75 2.28 1.02 -5.18
C THR A 75 3.22 1.79 -4.25
N ALA A 76 4.52 1.46 -4.24
CA ALA A 76 5.45 2.08 -3.29
C ALA A 76 5.66 3.57 -3.58
N ALA A 77 5.65 3.98 -4.84
CA ALA A 77 5.78 5.38 -5.24
C ALA A 77 4.62 6.24 -4.68
N TYR A 78 3.38 5.82 -4.87
CA TYR A 78 2.22 6.61 -4.43
C TYR A 78 2.06 6.60 -2.90
N LEU A 79 2.31 5.48 -2.23
CA LEU A 79 2.33 5.42 -0.76
C LEU A 79 3.44 6.32 -0.18
N GLY A 80 4.64 6.27 -0.79
CA GLY A 80 5.76 7.12 -0.38
C GLY A 80 5.51 8.60 -0.60
N LEU A 81 4.96 8.99 -1.76
CA LEU A 81 4.57 10.37 -2.03
C LEU A 81 3.51 10.88 -1.05
N GLY A 82 2.53 10.04 -0.69
CA GLY A 82 1.57 10.37 0.36
C GLY A 82 2.26 10.68 1.69
N SER A 83 3.25 9.86 2.08
CA SER A 83 4.06 10.10 3.28
C SER A 83 4.90 11.37 3.16
N PHE A 84 5.48 11.64 1.99
CA PHE A 84 6.25 12.85 1.75
C PHE A 84 5.39 14.13 1.80
N PHE A 85 4.13 14.10 1.39
CA PHE A 85 3.20 15.22 1.57
C PHE A 85 2.92 15.58 3.03
N LEU A 86 3.10 14.61 3.95
CA LEU A 86 2.94 14.88 5.39
C LEU A 86 4.15 15.55 6.02
N LEU A 87 5.35 15.28 5.51
CA LEU A 87 6.61 15.63 6.15
C LEU A 87 7.44 16.66 5.37
N GLY A 88 7.30 16.68 4.06
CA GLY A 88 8.11 17.48 3.13
C GLY A 88 7.45 18.80 2.73
N PRO A 89 8.22 19.65 2.05
CA PRO A 89 7.70 20.90 1.49
C PRO A 89 6.64 20.63 0.42
N ARG A 90 5.49 21.28 0.53
CA ARG A 90 4.34 21.06 -0.37
C ARG A 90 4.68 21.23 -1.86
N ARG A 91 5.51 22.23 -2.20
CA ARG A 91 5.91 22.47 -3.60
C ARG A 91 6.72 21.30 -4.18
N VAL A 92 7.67 20.78 -3.39
CA VAL A 92 8.49 19.62 -3.80
C VAL A 92 7.60 18.38 -3.95
N ALA A 93 6.68 18.13 -3.00
CA ALA A 93 5.73 17.03 -3.07
C ALA A 93 4.87 17.10 -4.35
N GLN A 94 4.40 18.28 -4.74
CA GLN A 94 3.63 18.48 -5.97
C GLN A 94 4.46 18.17 -7.22
N VAL A 95 5.71 18.63 -7.29
CA VAL A 95 6.61 18.36 -8.43
C VAL A 95 6.91 16.86 -8.52
N LEU A 96 7.25 16.20 -7.41
CA LEU A 96 7.49 14.76 -7.39
C LEU A 96 6.25 13.96 -7.81
N THR A 97 5.06 14.41 -7.40
CA THR A 97 3.81 13.77 -7.82
C THR A 97 3.56 13.94 -9.33
N ALA A 98 3.81 15.12 -9.88
CA ALA A 98 3.70 15.34 -11.32
C ALA A 98 4.67 14.44 -12.11
N ILE A 99 5.92 14.31 -11.66
CA ILE A 99 6.91 13.40 -12.24
C ILE A 99 6.42 11.95 -12.16
N ALA A 100 5.93 11.52 -11.00
CA ALA A 100 5.43 10.16 -10.82
C ALA A 100 4.23 9.86 -11.71
N VAL A 101 3.31 10.80 -11.89
CA VAL A 101 2.16 10.66 -12.82
C VAL A 101 2.66 10.53 -14.27
N LEU A 102 3.61 11.36 -14.69
CA LEU A 102 4.19 11.27 -16.04
C LEU A 102 4.89 9.94 -16.29
N LEU A 103 5.69 9.45 -15.32
CA LEU A 103 6.34 8.14 -15.41
C LEU A 103 5.32 7.00 -15.40
N SER A 104 4.24 7.12 -14.62
CA SER A 104 3.14 6.15 -14.62
C SER A 104 2.45 6.08 -15.99
N LEU A 105 2.15 7.22 -16.60
CA LEU A 105 1.55 7.27 -17.92
C LEU A 105 2.48 6.71 -18.99
N TYR A 106 3.76 7.05 -18.93
CA TYR A 106 4.77 6.48 -19.84
C TYR A 106 4.82 4.96 -19.72
N ALA A 107 4.90 4.44 -18.49
CA ALA A 107 4.92 3.00 -18.23
C ALA A 107 3.65 2.32 -18.75
N ALA A 108 2.47 2.92 -18.56
CA ALA A 108 1.21 2.41 -19.09
C ALA A 108 1.24 2.32 -20.63
N VAL A 109 1.65 3.39 -21.31
CA VAL A 109 1.76 3.40 -22.77
C VAL A 109 2.75 2.34 -23.25
N ARG A 110 3.92 2.22 -22.61
CA ARG A 110 4.93 1.22 -22.97
C ARG A 110 4.40 -0.22 -22.82
N ILE A 111 3.67 -0.48 -21.74
CA ILE A 111 3.06 -1.79 -21.49
C ILE A 111 2.00 -2.10 -22.56
N ILE A 112 1.12 -1.15 -22.89
CA ILE A 112 0.04 -1.35 -23.87
C ILE A 112 0.60 -1.53 -25.29
N THR A 113 1.68 -0.84 -25.62
CA THR A 113 2.29 -0.89 -26.96
C THR A 113 3.27 -2.05 -27.13
N TYR A 114 3.71 -2.70 -26.03
CA TYR A 114 4.65 -3.79 -26.09
C TYR A 114 3.96 -5.12 -26.35
N THR A 115 4.37 -5.79 -27.41
CA THR A 115 3.90 -7.15 -27.73
C THR A 115 4.84 -8.17 -27.12
N VAL A 116 4.34 -8.93 -26.13
CA VAL A 116 5.12 -10.01 -25.50
C VAL A 116 5.31 -11.15 -26.52
N PRO A 117 6.56 -11.61 -26.76
CA PRO A 117 6.82 -12.71 -27.66
C PRO A 117 6.07 -13.99 -27.25
N ALA A 118 5.54 -14.73 -28.23
CA ALA A 118 4.75 -15.95 -27.97
C ALA A 118 5.53 -17.02 -27.19
N SER A 119 6.84 -17.12 -27.41
CA SER A 119 7.73 -18.00 -26.65
C SER A 119 7.78 -17.65 -25.17
N VAL A 120 7.84 -16.36 -24.83
CA VAL A 120 7.83 -15.86 -23.44
C VAL A 120 6.45 -16.09 -22.83
N ALA A 121 5.38 -15.83 -23.55
CA ALA A 121 4.02 -16.07 -23.08
C ALA A 121 3.73 -17.55 -22.80
N SER A 122 4.28 -18.49 -23.60
CA SER A 122 4.15 -19.93 -23.35
C SER A 122 4.95 -20.38 -22.11
N GLN A 123 6.16 -19.89 -21.94
CA GLN A 123 6.99 -20.18 -20.76
C GLN A 123 6.33 -19.65 -19.47
N LEU A 124 5.71 -18.47 -19.51
CA LEU A 124 5.00 -17.89 -18.36
C LEU A 124 3.89 -18.83 -17.83
N ARG A 125 3.20 -19.55 -18.73
CA ARG A 125 2.16 -20.52 -18.36
C ARG A 125 2.69 -21.79 -17.70
N THR A 126 3.96 -22.13 -17.93
CA THR A 126 4.60 -23.34 -17.38
C THR A 126 5.31 -23.08 -16.06
N LEU A 127 5.40 -21.82 -15.62
CA LEU A 127 5.97 -21.47 -14.32
C LEU A 127 5.13 -22.04 -13.19
N ASP A 128 5.82 -22.59 -12.19
CA ASP A 128 5.16 -23.09 -10.99
C ASP A 128 4.46 -21.92 -10.27
N THR A 129 3.14 -22.07 -10.14
CA THR A 129 2.28 -21.06 -9.49
C THR A 129 2.61 -20.86 -8.00
N ALA A 130 3.37 -21.76 -7.38
CA ALA A 130 3.77 -21.67 -5.99
C ALA A 130 4.90 -20.65 -5.72
N HIS A 131 5.61 -20.20 -6.77
CA HIS A 131 6.83 -19.38 -6.62
C HIS A 131 6.73 -18.07 -7.40
N VAL A 132 6.17 -17.03 -6.76
CA VAL A 132 6.10 -15.65 -7.31
C VAL A 132 7.47 -15.10 -7.70
N THR A 133 8.55 -15.56 -7.07
CA THR A 133 9.93 -15.17 -7.41
C THR A 133 10.36 -15.64 -8.78
N ASP A 134 9.91 -16.80 -9.23
CA ASP A 134 10.25 -17.28 -10.56
C ASP A 134 9.63 -16.34 -11.60
N VAL A 135 8.42 -15.85 -11.32
CA VAL A 135 7.74 -14.84 -12.14
C VAL A 135 8.48 -13.51 -12.12
N ALA A 136 8.99 -13.06 -10.96
CA ALA A 136 9.71 -11.80 -10.85
C ALA A 136 11.08 -11.81 -11.57
N HIS A 137 11.72 -12.96 -11.69
CA HIS A 137 12.97 -13.13 -12.44
C HIS A 137 12.76 -13.26 -13.94
N PHE A 138 11.54 -13.50 -14.38
CA PHE A 138 11.21 -13.66 -15.77
C PHE A 138 11.08 -12.30 -16.46
N HIS A 139 12.05 -11.95 -17.31
CA HIS A 139 12.08 -10.65 -17.99
C HIS A 139 11.03 -10.60 -19.12
N VAL A 140 9.74 -10.53 -18.74
CA VAL A 140 8.62 -10.46 -19.69
C VAL A 140 8.54 -9.08 -20.34
N LEU A 141 8.94 -8.04 -19.62
CA LEU A 141 8.81 -6.65 -20.03
C LEU A 141 10.16 -6.01 -20.37
N PRO A 142 10.18 -4.94 -21.19
CA PRO A 142 11.40 -4.23 -21.58
C PRO A 142 12.15 -3.65 -20.37
N GLY A 143 13.48 -3.56 -20.48
CA GLY A 143 14.35 -3.09 -19.40
C GLY A 143 14.11 -1.63 -18.97
N ASP A 144 13.58 -0.77 -19.86
CA ASP A 144 13.19 0.61 -19.52
C ASP A 144 12.08 0.65 -18.45
N LEU A 145 11.16 -0.30 -18.47
CA LEU A 145 10.14 -0.43 -17.42
C LEU A 145 10.73 -0.85 -16.07
N THR A 146 11.76 -1.69 -16.08
CA THR A 146 12.50 -2.05 -14.87
C THR A 146 13.20 -0.82 -14.28
N LEU A 147 13.81 0.01 -15.09
CA LEU A 147 14.43 1.25 -14.63
C LEU A 147 13.40 2.19 -14.00
N ILE A 148 12.23 2.37 -14.64
CA ILE A 148 11.15 3.18 -14.09
C ILE A 148 10.67 2.63 -12.75
N ALA A 149 10.47 1.31 -12.64
CA ALA A 149 10.08 0.68 -11.39
C ALA A 149 11.10 0.97 -10.27
N VAL A 150 12.39 0.86 -10.56
CA VAL A 150 13.46 1.16 -9.59
C VAL A 150 13.45 2.64 -9.18
N VAL A 151 13.38 3.56 -10.17
CA VAL A 151 13.37 5.01 -9.92
C VAL A 151 12.14 5.46 -9.13
N MET A 152 11.00 4.80 -9.29
CA MET A 152 9.77 5.11 -8.55
C MET A 152 9.73 4.45 -7.18
N ASN A 153 10.13 3.17 -7.08
CA ASN A 153 9.97 2.41 -5.83
C ASN A 153 11.03 2.73 -4.78
N ILE A 154 12.30 2.97 -5.15
CA ILE A 154 13.34 3.26 -4.17
C ILE A 154 13.01 4.53 -3.37
N PRO A 155 12.75 5.70 -4.01
CA PRO A 155 12.33 6.89 -3.26
C PRO A 155 10.99 6.68 -2.54
N GLY A 156 10.05 5.96 -3.17
CA GLY A 156 8.76 5.62 -2.56
C GLY A 156 8.91 4.86 -1.25
N ALA A 157 9.73 3.81 -1.25
CA ALA A 157 10.01 3.02 -0.04
C ALA A 157 10.74 3.84 1.03
N ILE A 158 11.72 4.67 0.64
CA ILE A 158 12.43 5.56 1.56
C ILE A 158 11.47 6.56 2.20
N PHE A 159 10.57 7.17 1.44
CA PHE A 159 9.60 8.12 1.98
C PHE A 159 8.55 7.44 2.87
N LEU A 160 8.10 6.26 2.50
CA LEU A 160 7.11 5.52 3.29
C LEU A 160 7.72 5.05 4.61
N PHE A 161 8.80 4.28 4.56
CA PHE A 161 9.47 3.76 5.74
C PHE A 161 10.10 4.87 6.58
N GLY A 162 10.92 5.73 5.96
CA GLY A 162 11.60 6.83 6.64
C GLY A 162 10.62 7.83 7.23
N GLY A 163 9.52 8.13 6.53
CA GLY A 163 8.46 9.00 7.01
C GLY A 163 7.74 8.42 8.22
N ALA A 164 7.39 7.14 8.20
CA ALA A 164 6.76 6.45 9.33
C ALA A 164 7.72 6.34 10.53
N ALA A 165 8.97 5.98 10.31
CA ALA A 165 10.00 5.89 11.34
C ALA A 165 10.27 7.25 12.01
N TRP A 166 10.42 8.31 11.22
CA TRP A 166 10.60 9.68 11.72
C TRP A 166 9.40 10.18 12.52
N SER A 167 8.20 9.93 12.02
CA SER A 167 6.96 10.30 12.71
C SER A 167 6.83 9.55 14.04
N GLY A 168 7.07 8.23 14.03
CA GLY A 168 7.05 7.39 15.23
C GLY A 168 8.06 7.86 16.27
N TRP A 169 9.29 8.13 15.85
CA TRP A 169 10.34 8.68 16.71
C TRP A 169 9.94 10.04 17.33
N THR A 170 9.39 10.94 16.51
CA THR A 170 8.94 12.27 16.96
C THR A 170 7.81 12.16 17.97
N PHE A 171 6.84 11.27 17.74
CA PHE A 171 5.74 11.03 18.67
C PHE A 171 6.22 10.43 19.98
N TRP A 172 7.15 9.47 19.92
CA TRP A 172 7.75 8.88 21.11
C TRP A 172 8.48 9.93 21.96
N ARG A 173 9.33 10.75 21.35
CA ARG A 173 10.06 11.83 22.04
C ARG A 173 9.15 12.90 22.65
N ARG A 174 7.99 13.15 22.03
CA ARG A 174 7.01 14.14 22.52
C ARG A 174 6.02 13.56 23.53
N HIS A 175 6.22 12.34 24.00
CA HIS A 175 5.32 11.62 24.90
C HIS A 175 3.85 11.66 24.47
N THR A 176 3.61 11.58 23.14
CA THR A 176 2.25 11.50 22.61
C THR A 176 1.62 10.15 22.96
N PRO A 177 0.28 10.02 22.94
CA PRO A 177 -0.39 8.77 23.26
C PRO A 177 0.17 7.58 22.49
N GLY A 178 0.44 6.46 23.18
CA GLY A 178 1.13 5.29 22.64
C GLY A 178 0.51 4.68 21.38
N TYR A 179 -0.82 4.82 21.19
CA TYR A 179 -1.49 4.33 20.00
C TYR A 179 -1.01 5.02 18.70
N ARG A 180 -0.59 6.30 18.76
CA ARG A 180 -0.01 7.01 17.60
C ARG A 180 1.38 6.49 17.25
N VAL A 181 2.18 6.17 18.26
CA VAL A 181 3.49 5.54 18.04
C VAL A 181 3.30 4.15 17.42
N ALA A 182 2.37 3.35 17.97
CA ALA A 182 2.04 2.02 17.46
C ALA A 182 1.54 2.08 16.00
N SER A 183 0.68 3.07 15.65
CA SER A 183 0.24 3.30 14.28
C SER A 183 1.43 3.52 13.31
N MET A 184 2.37 4.39 13.67
CA MET A 184 3.54 4.66 12.83
C MET A 184 4.47 3.45 12.72
N ALA A 185 4.65 2.69 13.81
CA ALA A 185 5.41 1.46 13.79
C ALA A 185 4.79 0.41 12.84
N LEU A 186 3.45 0.26 12.87
CA LEU A 186 2.74 -0.64 11.95
C LEU A 186 2.88 -0.19 10.49
N LEU A 187 2.77 1.11 10.21
CA LEU A 187 2.97 1.63 8.85
C LEU A 187 4.41 1.38 8.36
N ALA A 188 5.42 1.55 9.23
CA ALA A 188 6.80 1.23 8.89
C ALA A 188 6.99 -0.28 8.63
N LEU A 189 6.45 -1.15 9.47
CA LEU A 189 6.48 -2.60 9.28
C LEU A 189 5.76 -3.02 8.00
N GLY A 190 4.65 -2.36 7.66
CA GLY A 190 3.91 -2.59 6.43
C GLY A 190 4.74 -2.34 5.16
N ALA A 191 5.71 -1.42 5.21
CA ALA A 191 6.65 -1.19 4.14
C ALA A 191 7.83 -2.20 4.14
N VAL A 192 8.24 -2.65 5.31
CA VAL A 192 9.41 -3.55 5.49
C VAL A 192 9.09 -5.00 5.13
N PHE A 193 7.94 -5.52 5.56
CA PHE A 193 7.61 -6.94 5.37
C PHE A 193 7.68 -7.39 3.90
N PRO A 194 7.03 -6.71 2.93
CA PRO A 194 7.13 -7.12 1.54
C PRO A 194 8.58 -7.11 1.03
N SER A 195 9.33 -6.06 1.38
CA SER A 195 10.72 -5.88 0.90
C SER A 195 11.67 -6.95 1.45
N VAL A 196 11.60 -7.23 2.76
CA VAL A 196 12.50 -8.19 3.43
C VAL A 196 12.17 -9.62 2.99
N LEU A 197 10.89 -10.00 3.00
CA LEU A 197 10.49 -11.37 2.69
C LEU A 197 10.67 -11.69 1.20
N THR A 198 10.44 -10.74 0.30
CA THR A 198 10.80 -10.89 -1.13
C THR A 198 12.33 -10.98 -1.30
N GLY A 199 13.10 -10.21 -0.51
CA GLY A 199 14.56 -10.30 -0.50
C GLY A 199 15.06 -11.69 -0.05
N LEU A 200 14.49 -12.23 1.05
CA LEU A 200 14.83 -13.57 1.57
C LEU A 200 14.46 -14.67 0.56
N GLN A 201 13.35 -14.53 -0.16
CA GLN A 201 12.97 -15.48 -1.19
C GLN A 201 14.02 -15.51 -2.32
N ARG A 202 14.56 -14.35 -2.73
CA ARG A 202 15.69 -14.30 -3.71
C ARG A 202 16.95 -15.00 -3.22
N LEU A 203 17.11 -15.21 -1.92
CA LEU A 203 18.21 -15.96 -1.31
C LEU A 203 17.88 -17.46 -1.16
N GLY A 204 16.75 -17.95 -1.70
CA GLY A 204 16.39 -19.36 -1.73
C GLY A 204 15.44 -19.82 -0.63
N TYR A 205 14.92 -18.92 0.20
CA TYR A 205 13.89 -19.25 1.21
C TYR A 205 12.51 -19.24 0.54
N SER A 206 11.99 -20.40 0.20
CA SER A 206 10.70 -20.57 -0.51
C SER A 206 9.51 -20.00 0.28
N SER A 207 8.49 -19.52 -0.40
CA SER A 207 7.18 -19.05 0.09
C SER A 207 7.13 -17.76 0.94
N GLY A 208 8.22 -16.99 1.06
CA GLY A 208 8.21 -15.79 1.90
C GLY A 208 7.48 -14.57 1.31
N ALA A 209 7.47 -14.37 -0.03
CA ALA A 209 6.98 -13.13 -0.62
C ALA A 209 5.48 -12.91 -0.40
N ALA A 210 4.64 -13.89 -0.70
CA ALA A 210 3.19 -13.76 -0.54
C ALA A 210 2.77 -13.55 0.93
N LEU A 211 3.46 -14.24 1.86
CA LEU A 211 3.30 -13.98 3.30
C LEU A 211 3.73 -12.55 3.65
N GLY A 212 4.83 -12.07 3.07
CA GLY A 212 5.32 -10.71 3.28
C GLY A 212 4.36 -9.65 2.77
N GLU A 213 3.78 -9.87 1.61
CA GLU A 213 2.76 -9.00 1.05
C GLU A 213 1.51 -8.97 1.94
N PHE A 214 1.04 -10.12 2.41
CA PHE A 214 -0.09 -10.19 3.33
C PHE A 214 0.19 -9.47 4.66
N LEU A 215 1.31 -9.78 5.31
CA LEU A 215 1.68 -9.12 6.57
C LEU A 215 1.88 -7.62 6.38
N GLY A 216 2.46 -7.20 5.25
CA GLY A 216 2.61 -5.80 4.88
C GLY A 216 1.26 -5.10 4.75
N ALA A 217 0.34 -5.67 3.98
CA ALA A 217 -1.01 -5.13 3.81
C ALA A 217 -1.79 -5.07 5.13
N LEU A 218 -1.68 -6.11 5.96
CA LEU A 218 -2.32 -6.16 7.28
C LEU A 218 -1.77 -5.09 8.23
N CYS A 219 -0.46 -4.89 8.24
CA CYS A 219 0.18 -3.83 9.04
C CYS A 219 -0.22 -2.43 8.54
N LEU A 220 -0.29 -2.21 7.23
CA LEU A 220 -0.78 -0.95 6.66
C LEU A 220 -2.24 -0.71 7.05
N LEU A 221 -3.11 -1.71 6.92
CA LEU A 221 -4.50 -1.60 7.34
C LEU A 221 -4.62 -1.26 8.83
N ALA A 222 -3.97 -2.04 9.70
CA ALA A 222 -4.03 -1.82 11.14
C ALA A 222 -3.45 -0.45 11.53
N GLY A 223 -2.32 -0.07 10.97
CA GLY A 223 -1.69 1.24 11.19
C GLY A 223 -2.59 2.40 10.76
N LEU A 224 -3.23 2.29 9.60
CA LEU A 224 -4.19 3.29 9.13
C LEU A 224 -5.42 3.38 10.01
N LEU A 225 -6.05 2.26 10.37
CA LEU A 225 -7.24 2.25 11.22
C LEU A 225 -6.97 2.91 12.58
N ILE A 226 -5.79 2.67 13.17
CA ILE A 226 -5.37 3.31 14.41
C ILE A 226 -5.10 4.80 14.19
N SER A 227 -4.41 5.18 13.11
CA SER A 227 -4.07 6.57 12.77
C SER A 227 -5.30 7.44 12.50
N LEU A 228 -6.33 6.85 11.92
CA LEU A 228 -7.54 7.55 11.50
C LEU A 228 -8.58 7.68 12.64
N ASP A 229 -8.23 7.27 13.85
CA ASP A 229 -9.16 7.24 15.00
C ASP A 229 -10.50 6.51 14.68
N VAL A 230 -10.48 5.53 13.75
CA VAL A 230 -11.67 4.77 13.33
C VAL A 230 -12.33 4.07 14.52
N PHE A 231 -11.54 3.74 15.56
CA PHE A 231 -12.06 3.15 16.78
C PHE A 231 -12.91 4.12 17.63
N VAL A 232 -12.84 5.43 17.37
CA VAL A 232 -13.65 6.45 18.08
C VAL A 232 -15.01 6.61 17.40
N VAL A 233 -15.03 6.63 16.06
CA VAL A 233 -16.26 6.68 15.25
C VAL A 233 -16.12 5.65 14.16
N PHE A 234 -16.81 4.52 14.29
CA PHE A 234 -16.82 3.50 13.27
C PHE A 234 -17.98 3.76 12.30
N ARG A 235 -17.62 4.25 11.13
CA ARG A 235 -18.53 4.50 10.02
C ARG A 235 -18.23 3.53 8.88
N VAL A 236 -19.26 3.02 8.24
CA VAL A 236 -19.11 2.21 7.04
C VAL A 236 -18.69 3.13 5.89
N PRO A 237 -17.57 2.84 5.18
CA PRO A 237 -17.11 3.67 4.07
C PRO A 237 -18.19 3.91 3.02
N PHE A 238 -18.26 5.11 2.47
CA PHE A 238 -19.22 5.54 1.45
C PHE A 238 -20.70 5.47 1.85
N THR A 239 -21.02 5.35 3.14
CA THR A 239 -22.39 5.36 3.66
C THR A 239 -22.54 6.38 4.79
N GLU A 240 -23.79 6.71 5.14
CA GLU A 240 -24.08 7.53 6.32
C GLU A 240 -24.23 6.71 7.61
N ILE A 241 -24.04 5.38 7.53
CA ILE A 241 -24.24 4.46 8.63
C ILE A 241 -23.09 4.56 9.62
N VAL A 242 -23.36 5.07 10.81
CA VAL A 242 -22.42 5.10 11.95
C VAL A 242 -22.74 3.92 12.86
N LEU A 243 -21.86 2.91 12.88
CA LEU A 243 -22.06 1.70 13.69
C LEU A 243 -21.68 1.91 15.15
N ARG A 244 -20.76 2.82 15.45
CA ARG A 244 -20.33 3.13 16.81
C ARG A 244 -19.81 4.55 16.89
N GLU A 245 -20.35 5.32 17.84
CA GLU A 245 -19.81 6.60 18.25
C GLU A 245 -19.40 6.51 19.72
N ARG A 246 -18.10 6.58 19.99
CA ARG A 246 -17.60 6.67 21.36
C ARG A 246 -17.63 8.14 21.76
N ARG A 247 -18.60 8.53 22.60
CA ARG A 247 -18.61 9.89 23.19
C ARG A 247 -17.24 10.16 23.81
N ARG A 248 -16.56 11.21 23.35
CA ARG A 248 -15.37 11.69 24.07
C ARG A 248 -15.83 12.00 25.47
N PRO A 249 -15.10 11.54 26.54
CA PRO A 249 -15.38 12.02 27.87
C PRO A 249 -15.30 13.54 27.80
N THR A 250 -16.39 14.22 28.14
CA THR A 250 -16.41 15.68 28.28
C THR A 250 -15.34 16.04 29.27
N SER A 251 -14.41 16.95 28.92
CA SER A 251 -13.39 17.37 29.85
C SER A 251 -14.10 17.87 31.11
N PRO A 252 -13.53 17.65 32.31
CA PRO A 252 -14.13 18.13 33.55
C PRO A 252 -14.49 19.62 33.50
N ALA A 253 -13.71 20.41 32.75
CA ALA A 253 -13.98 21.81 32.48
C ALA A 253 -15.24 22.05 31.65
N ALA A 254 -15.51 21.24 30.64
CA ALA A 254 -16.71 21.35 29.78
C ALA A 254 -17.98 20.91 30.55
N ALA A 255 -17.86 19.94 31.46
CA ALA A 255 -18.95 19.51 32.34
C ALA A 255 -19.28 20.62 33.39
N ALA A 256 -18.27 21.25 33.93
CA ALA A 256 -18.45 22.35 34.88
C ALA A 256 -19.07 23.62 34.26
N VAL A 257 -18.80 23.89 32.98
CA VAL A 257 -19.44 25.00 32.25
C VAL A 257 -20.92 24.74 31.99
N ARG A 258 -21.31 23.51 31.65
CA ARG A 258 -22.72 23.14 31.45
C ARG A 258 -23.52 23.20 32.75
N ALA A 259 -22.95 22.73 33.87
CA ALA A 259 -23.60 22.78 35.19
C ALA A 259 -23.78 24.19 35.75
N ARG A 260 -23.19 25.23 35.15
CA ARG A 260 -23.38 26.65 35.54
C ARG A 260 -24.41 27.38 34.69
N VAL A 261 -24.88 26.75 33.60
CA VAL A 261 -25.86 27.36 32.67
C VAL A 261 -27.25 26.74 32.84
N GLU A 262 -27.35 25.60 33.51
CA GLU A 262 -28.60 24.99 34.01
C GLU A 262 -28.85 25.43 35.46
#